data_c335e3d42c28b142a31bb061508ab4c2
#
_entry.id   c335e3d42c28b142a31bb061508ab4c2
#
_cell.length_a   1.000
_cell.length_b   1.000
_cell.length_c   1.000
_cell.angle_alpha   90.00
_cell.angle_beta   90.00
_cell.angle_gamma   90.00
#
_symmetry.space_group_name_H-M   'P 1'
#
loop_
_entity.id
_entity.type
_entity.pdbx_description
1 polymer ?
#
loop_
_entity_poly.entity_id
_entity_poly.type
_entity_poly.pdbx_seq_one_letter_code
_entity_poly.pdbx_strand_id
1 'polypeptide(L)'
;MAVKIAYYPGNAARAASSEVEDCIQPLCKTLGIQLIEIPKASSDGGNIIKQSSPKLQHALVARNLALAEAKGVDVMTTCATSYGIMCDTVDEFQEDAGFANNINNLVARTTGIEYACESSPRHLLHFLVEEIGLETIRDAVINPIRMNVAAYYGPNMQRQGATAGDDPFMPTYMEQLIIALGGTPVEYDSKCQSVGAPALLTLNKPVMKMTAAVLSDAKSSGADLMVSACTVSHSNLDSYQSKAARVSGKNTNMPIVHLAELVAFALGHYPDRFAQLRVRSLVIGG
;
A
#
# COMPACT_ATOMS: atom_id res chain seq x y z
N MET A 1 16.74 -1.44 20.15
CA MET A 1 15.65 -2.42 20.46
C MET A 1 14.90 -2.68 19.17
N ALA A 2 14.44 -3.91 18.90
CA ALA A 2 13.62 -4.18 17.73
C ALA A 2 12.28 -3.44 17.82
N VAL A 3 11.87 -2.77 16.75
CA VAL A 3 10.56 -2.11 16.68
C VAL A 3 9.51 -3.19 16.46
N LYS A 4 8.47 -3.21 17.31
CA LYS A 4 7.38 -4.19 17.25
C LYS A 4 6.16 -3.56 16.60
N ILE A 5 5.52 -4.26 15.66
CA ILE A 5 4.33 -3.80 14.98
C ILE A 5 3.46 -4.99 14.55
N ALA A 6 2.13 -4.88 14.66
CA ALA A 6 1.24 -5.88 14.11
C ALA A 6 1.16 -5.73 12.58
N TYR A 7 1.13 -6.84 11.85
CA TYR A 7 1.03 -6.80 10.40
C TYR A 7 -0.36 -7.19 9.93
N TYR A 8 -0.97 -6.28 9.16
CA TYR A 8 -2.24 -6.50 8.46
C TYR A 8 -2.01 -6.44 6.94
N PRO A 9 -1.99 -7.58 6.24
CA PRO A 9 -1.65 -7.63 4.80
C PRO A 9 -2.71 -7.00 3.89
N GLY A 10 -3.93 -6.84 4.39
CA GLY A 10 -5.06 -6.41 3.58
C GLY A 10 -5.64 -7.58 2.76
N ASN A 11 -6.58 -7.25 1.87
CA ASN A 11 -7.33 -8.27 1.12
C ASN A 11 -6.61 -8.74 -0.16
N ALA A 12 -5.91 -7.85 -0.84
CA ALA A 12 -5.26 -8.15 -2.11
C ALA A 12 -3.90 -8.86 -1.94
N ALA A 13 -3.14 -8.57 -0.88
CA ALA A 13 -1.84 -9.18 -0.64
C ALA A 13 -1.92 -10.70 -0.39
N ARG A 14 -3.05 -11.21 0.10
CA ARG A 14 -3.29 -12.66 0.27
C ARG A 14 -3.82 -13.36 -0.98
N ALA A 15 -3.99 -12.65 -2.09
CA ALA A 15 -4.57 -13.19 -3.32
C ALA A 15 -3.88 -12.63 -4.56
N ALA A 16 -4.39 -11.52 -5.11
CA ALA A 16 -3.94 -10.96 -6.39
C ALA A 16 -2.54 -10.31 -6.36
N SER A 17 -1.99 -10.07 -5.17
CA SER A 17 -0.65 -9.48 -4.94
C SER A 17 0.11 -10.27 -3.87
N SER A 18 0.11 -11.60 -3.96
CA SER A 18 0.74 -12.49 -2.98
C SER A 18 2.26 -12.32 -2.89
N GLU A 19 2.91 -11.84 -3.95
CA GLU A 19 4.33 -11.48 -3.98
C GLU A 19 4.71 -10.43 -2.93
N VAL A 20 3.77 -9.57 -2.53
CA VAL A 20 3.96 -8.59 -1.47
C VAL A 20 4.13 -9.26 -0.11
N GLU A 21 3.35 -10.30 0.16
CA GLU A 21 3.42 -11.09 1.39
C GLU A 21 4.80 -11.75 1.56
N ASP A 22 5.34 -12.33 0.46
CA ASP A 22 6.63 -13.00 0.44
C ASP A 22 7.81 -12.04 0.73
N CYS A 23 7.62 -10.74 0.46
CA CYS A 23 8.65 -9.71 0.67
C CYS A 23 8.68 -9.15 2.09
N ILE A 24 7.56 -9.14 2.81
CA ILE A 24 7.45 -8.45 4.10
C ILE A 24 8.32 -9.07 5.18
N GLN A 25 8.30 -10.39 5.34
CA GLN A 25 9.10 -11.07 6.36
C GLN A 25 10.61 -10.84 6.21
N PRO A 26 11.21 -11.05 5.01
CA PRO A 26 12.65 -10.84 4.84
C PRO A 26 13.05 -9.37 5.01
N LEU A 27 12.28 -8.40 4.47
CA LEU A 27 12.62 -6.98 4.65
C LEU A 27 12.55 -6.56 6.12
N CYS A 28 11.51 -6.97 6.85
CA CYS A 28 11.36 -6.66 8.26
C CYS A 28 12.50 -7.25 9.09
N LYS A 29 12.89 -8.50 8.81
CA LYS A 29 14.02 -9.14 9.48
C LYS A 29 15.32 -8.36 9.27
N THR A 30 15.61 -7.91 8.04
CA THR A 30 16.82 -7.14 7.73
C THR A 30 16.85 -5.79 8.44
N LEU A 31 15.68 -5.11 8.54
CA LEU A 31 15.56 -3.79 9.19
C LEU A 31 15.32 -3.87 10.70
N GLY A 32 15.40 -5.06 11.32
CA GLY A 32 15.20 -5.22 12.76
C GLY A 32 13.77 -4.99 13.24
N ILE A 33 12.79 -5.16 12.35
CA ILE A 33 11.35 -5.02 12.65
C ILE A 33 10.79 -6.39 13.08
N GLN A 34 10.16 -6.45 14.24
CA GLN A 34 9.48 -7.64 14.73
C GLN A 34 7.99 -7.57 14.39
N LEU A 35 7.55 -8.41 13.45
CA LEU A 35 6.14 -8.53 13.12
C LEU A 35 5.38 -9.36 14.17
N ILE A 36 4.28 -8.80 14.65
CA ILE A 36 3.35 -9.43 15.60
C ILE A 36 2.13 -9.90 14.83
N GLU A 37 1.84 -11.18 14.91
CA GLU A 37 0.68 -11.76 14.25
C GLU A 37 -0.62 -11.40 14.97
N ILE A 38 -1.65 -11.09 14.18
CA ILE A 38 -3.04 -10.90 14.62
C ILE A 38 -3.95 -11.93 13.91
N PRO A 39 -3.84 -13.22 14.25
CA PRO A 39 -4.44 -14.32 13.47
C PRO A 39 -5.95 -14.27 13.38
N LYS A 40 -6.62 -13.55 14.29
CA LYS A 40 -8.06 -13.34 14.29
C LYS A 40 -8.51 -12.13 13.47
N ALA A 41 -7.58 -11.37 12.86
CA ALA A 41 -7.95 -10.25 11.99
C ALA A 41 -8.72 -10.74 10.77
N SER A 42 -9.74 -9.99 10.39
CA SER A 42 -10.60 -10.26 9.23
C SER A 42 -10.41 -9.20 8.14
N SER A 43 -11.04 -9.41 6.99
CA SER A 43 -11.15 -8.37 5.96
C SER A 43 -11.71 -7.07 6.54
N ASP A 44 -11.16 -5.93 6.10
CA ASP A 44 -11.67 -4.58 6.36
C ASP A 44 -12.86 -4.19 5.44
N GLY A 45 -13.25 -5.10 4.53
CA GLY A 45 -14.31 -4.89 3.57
C GLY A 45 -13.93 -4.08 2.32
N GLY A 46 -12.72 -3.52 2.27
CA GLY A 46 -12.27 -2.68 1.16
C GLY A 46 -13.22 -1.50 0.89
N ASN A 47 -13.19 -0.96 -0.31
CA ASN A 47 -14.11 0.12 -0.70
C ASN A 47 -15.55 -0.34 -1.03
N ILE A 48 -15.84 -1.65 -0.94
CA ILE A 48 -17.13 -2.21 -1.36
C ILE A 48 -18.13 -2.14 -0.21
N ILE A 49 -17.75 -2.57 0.98
CA ILE A 49 -18.65 -2.62 2.15
C ILE A 49 -19.07 -1.22 2.58
N LYS A 50 -18.20 -0.21 2.47
CA LYS A 50 -18.54 1.20 2.80
C LYS A 50 -19.80 1.69 2.08
N GLN A 51 -20.03 1.27 0.85
CA GLN A 51 -21.17 1.70 0.05
C GLN A 51 -22.51 1.11 0.51
N SER A 52 -22.49 -0.12 1.04
CA SER A 52 -23.68 -0.82 1.49
C SER A 52 -23.93 -0.72 2.99
N SER A 53 -22.86 -0.71 3.79
CA SER A 53 -22.92 -0.65 5.25
C SER A 53 -21.64 -0.02 5.83
N PRO A 54 -21.54 1.33 5.89
CA PRO A 54 -20.41 2.02 6.52
C PRO A 54 -20.16 1.53 7.95
N LYS A 55 -21.22 1.35 8.72
CA LYS A 55 -21.17 0.87 10.10
C LYS A 55 -20.49 -0.49 10.24
N LEU A 56 -20.78 -1.42 9.32
CA LEU A 56 -20.12 -2.74 9.30
C LEU A 56 -18.63 -2.60 9.00
N GLN A 57 -18.25 -1.72 8.06
CA GLN A 57 -16.85 -1.50 7.76
C GLN A 57 -16.07 -1.00 8.97
N HIS A 58 -16.58 0.05 9.65
CA HIS A 58 -15.94 0.56 10.87
C HIS A 58 -15.86 -0.49 11.98
N ALA A 59 -16.87 -1.34 12.13
CA ALA A 59 -16.83 -2.45 13.10
C ALA A 59 -15.74 -3.48 12.78
N LEU A 60 -15.57 -3.85 11.50
CA LEU A 60 -14.51 -4.78 11.06
C LEU A 60 -13.13 -4.17 11.30
N VAL A 61 -12.94 -2.89 11.01
CA VAL A 61 -11.68 -2.19 11.22
C VAL A 61 -11.37 -2.01 12.71
N ALA A 62 -12.32 -1.48 13.48
CA ALA A 62 -12.15 -1.32 14.94
C ALA A 62 -11.79 -2.65 15.61
N ARG A 63 -12.42 -3.76 15.21
CA ARG A 63 -12.06 -5.09 15.67
C ARG A 63 -10.61 -5.47 15.35
N ASN A 64 -10.12 -5.17 14.14
CA ASN A 64 -8.74 -5.48 13.75
C ASN A 64 -7.73 -4.64 14.53
N LEU A 65 -8.03 -3.34 14.73
CA LEU A 65 -7.21 -2.44 15.54
C LEU A 65 -7.19 -2.86 17.02
N ALA A 66 -8.36 -3.22 17.59
CA ALA A 66 -8.45 -3.72 18.97
C ALA A 66 -7.64 -5.01 19.21
N LEU A 67 -7.51 -5.89 18.19
CA LEU A 67 -6.68 -7.08 18.30
C LEU A 67 -5.17 -6.77 18.40
N ALA A 68 -4.72 -5.70 17.78
CA ALA A 68 -3.34 -5.22 17.89
C ALA A 68 -3.15 -4.45 19.20
N GLU A 69 -4.12 -3.62 19.57
CA GLU A 69 -4.14 -2.87 20.83
C GLU A 69 -4.04 -3.81 22.05
N ALA A 70 -4.73 -4.95 22.03
CA ALA A 70 -4.60 -5.98 23.06
C ALA A 70 -3.19 -6.60 23.15
N LYS A 71 -2.31 -6.33 22.18
CA LYS A 71 -0.89 -6.72 22.18
C LYS A 71 0.05 -5.54 22.43
N GLY A 72 -0.49 -4.33 22.63
CA GLY A 72 0.26 -3.11 22.89
C GLY A 72 1.09 -2.65 21.69
N VAL A 73 0.61 -2.81 20.46
CA VAL A 73 1.33 -2.44 19.24
C VAL A 73 0.41 -1.77 18.22
N ASP A 74 0.99 -0.93 17.37
CA ASP A 74 0.33 -0.36 16.19
C ASP A 74 0.14 -1.40 15.08
N VAL A 75 -0.68 -1.08 14.08
CA VAL A 75 -0.97 -1.94 12.92
C VAL A 75 -0.31 -1.38 11.67
N MET A 76 0.62 -2.13 11.07
CA MET A 76 1.19 -1.82 9.77
C MET A 76 0.46 -2.56 8.65
N THR A 77 0.18 -1.85 7.55
CA THR A 77 -0.35 -2.43 6.32
C THR A 77 0.44 -2.00 5.09
N THR A 78 0.47 -2.85 4.07
CA THR A 78 1.06 -2.60 2.75
C THR A 78 0.04 -2.06 1.74
N CYS A 79 -1.19 -1.84 2.15
CA CYS A 79 -2.30 -1.47 1.28
C CYS A 79 -2.81 -0.06 1.62
N ALA A 80 -2.56 0.92 0.75
CA ALA A 80 -3.06 2.28 0.93
C ALA A 80 -4.60 2.34 1.08
N THR A 81 -5.34 1.42 0.44
CA THR A 81 -6.80 1.35 0.61
C THR A 81 -7.17 0.94 2.03
N SER A 82 -6.57 -0.12 2.57
CA SER A 82 -6.80 -0.55 3.95
C SER A 82 -6.33 0.51 4.96
N TYR A 83 -5.19 1.13 4.69
CA TYR A 83 -4.65 2.22 5.51
C TYR A 83 -5.63 3.39 5.61
N GLY A 84 -6.10 3.92 4.47
CA GLY A 84 -7.05 5.03 4.47
C GLY A 84 -8.39 4.69 5.15
N ILE A 85 -8.86 3.44 5.04
CA ILE A 85 -10.07 2.99 5.76
C ILE A 85 -9.83 2.92 7.28
N MET A 86 -8.64 2.50 7.69
CA MET A 86 -8.26 2.46 9.11
C MET A 86 -8.15 3.87 9.68
N CYS A 87 -7.53 4.81 8.97
CA CYS A 87 -7.47 6.21 9.37
C CYS A 87 -8.86 6.82 9.49
N ASP A 88 -9.73 6.68 8.47
CA ASP A 88 -11.13 7.14 8.54
C ASP A 88 -11.84 6.61 9.81
N THR A 89 -11.56 5.36 10.22
CA THR A 89 -12.20 4.77 11.42
C THR A 89 -11.64 5.36 12.71
N VAL A 90 -10.33 5.59 12.78
CA VAL A 90 -9.70 6.24 13.95
C VAL A 90 -10.20 7.67 14.11
N ASP A 91 -10.26 8.43 13.03
CA ASP A 91 -10.75 9.81 13.03
C ASP A 91 -12.21 9.88 13.55
N GLU A 92 -13.11 9.04 13.02
CA GLU A 92 -14.51 8.96 13.47
C GLU A 92 -14.63 8.55 14.96
N PHE A 93 -13.76 7.66 15.45
CA PHE A 93 -13.74 7.25 16.85
C PHE A 93 -13.28 8.39 17.78
N GLN A 94 -12.35 9.23 17.31
CA GLN A 94 -11.85 10.37 18.08
C GLN A 94 -12.80 11.56 18.05
N GLU A 95 -13.52 11.76 16.95
CA GLU A 95 -14.42 12.89 16.75
C GLU A 95 -15.81 12.69 17.37
N ASP A 96 -16.33 11.43 17.38
CA ASP A 96 -17.69 11.11 17.88
C ASP A 96 -17.70 9.92 18.85
N ALA A 97 -17.74 10.24 20.15
CA ALA A 97 -17.84 9.25 21.21
C ALA A 97 -19.13 8.40 21.14
N GLY A 98 -20.22 8.95 20.60
CA GLY A 98 -21.47 8.21 20.41
C GLY A 98 -21.34 7.18 19.29
N PHE A 99 -20.67 7.54 18.21
CA PHE A 99 -20.29 6.62 17.15
C PHE A 99 -19.36 5.51 17.67
N ALA A 100 -18.28 5.87 18.36
CA ALA A 100 -17.33 4.93 18.95
C ALA A 100 -18.01 3.90 19.86
N ASN A 101 -18.88 4.34 20.77
CA ASN A 101 -19.65 3.47 21.65
C ASN A 101 -20.59 2.52 20.85
N ASN A 102 -21.24 3.02 19.79
CA ASN A 102 -22.11 2.19 18.95
C ASN A 102 -21.32 1.09 18.21
N ILE A 103 -20.14 1.41 17.69
CA ILE A 103 -19.27 0.44 17.03
C ILE A 103 -18.71 -0.56 18.03
N ASN A 104 -18.19 -0.10 19.18
CA ASN A 104 -17.65 -0.96 20.23
C ASN A 104 -18.68 -1.94 20.76
N ASN A 105 -19.93 -1.54 20.94
CA ASN A 105 -21.01 -2.43 21.30
C ASN A 105 -21.21 -3.59 20.31
N LEU A 106 -21.01 -3.33 19.00
CA LEU A 106 -21.08 -4.39 17.97
C LEU A 106 -19.86 -5.30 18.04
N VAL A 107 -18.67 -4.74 18.20
CA VAL A 107 -17.39 -5.46 18.28
C VAL A 107 -17.36 -6.33 19.53
N ALA A 108 -17.70 -5.79 20.70
CA ALA A 108 -17.70 -6.50 21.99
C ALA A 108 -18.64 -7.69 22.00
N ARG A 109 -19.83 -7.56 21.40
CA ARG A 109 -20.81 -8.67 21.29
C ARG A 109 -20.29 -9.88 20.52
N THR A 110 -19.33 -9.71 19.63
CA THR A 110 -18.80 -10.77 18.77
C THR A 110 -17.43 -11.27 19.22
N THR A 111 -16.65 -10.42 19.89
CA THR A 111 -15.23 -10.69 20.20
C THR A 111 -14.88 -10.56 21.68
N GLY A 112 -15.72 -9.89 22.45
CA GLY A 112 -15.44 -9.57 23.87
C GLY A 112 -14.36 -8.49 24.06
N ILE A 113 -13.95 -7.78 23.01
CA ILE A 113 -12.96 -6.70 23.04
C ILE A 113 -13.58 -5.40 22.52
N GLU A 114 -13.00 -4.27 22.93
CA GLU A 114 -13.35 -2.93 22.47
C GLU A 114 -12.07 -2.24 21.97
N TYR A 115 -12.22 -1.28 21.09
CA TYR A 115 -11.14 -0.45 20.57
C TYR A 115 -11.12 0.87 21.34
N ALA A 116 -10.00 1.18 22.01
CA ALA A 116 -9.81 2.38 22.82
C ALA A 116 -8.97 3.48 22.13
N CYS A 117 -8.63 3.33 20.86
CA CYS A 117 -7.75 4.21 20.07
C CYS A 117 -6.30 4.29 20.60
N GLU A 118 -5.82 3.25 21.26
CA GLU A 118 -4.42 3.14 21.71
C GLU A 118 -3.49 2.53 20.65
N SER A 119 -4.04 1.82 19.63
CA SER A 119 -3.34 1.30 18.48
C SER A 119 -3.66 2.12 17.23
N SER A 120 -2.65 2.59 16.53
CA SER A 120 -2.78 3.42 15.34
C SER A 120 -2.45 2.64 14.06
N PRO A 121 -3.11 2.94 12.93
CA PRO A 121 -2.71 2.41 11.63
C PRO A 121 -1.42 3.08 11.14
N ARG A 122 -0.54 2.28 10.51
CA ARG A 122 0.68 2.73 9.84
C ARG A 122 0.72 2.17 8.42
N HIS A 123 1.03 3.00 7.45
CA HIS A 123 1.37 2.49 6.13
C HIS A 123 2.85 2.10 6.07
N LEU A 124 3.21 1.02 5.36
CA LEU A 124 4.60 0.58 5.22
C LEU A 124 5.54 1.74 4.79
N LEU A 125 5.12 2.60 3.83
CA LEU A 125 5.91 3.74 3.38
C LEU A 125 6.26 4.68 4.54
N HIS A 126 5.24 5.13 5.27
CA HIS A 126 5.41 6.07 6.38
C HIS A 126 6.25 5.45 7.50
N PHE A 127 5.98 4.18 7.82
CA PHE A 127 6.74 3.44 8.82
C PHE A 127 8.24 3.31 8.47
N LEU A 128 8.55 3.05 7.22
CA LEU A 128 9.94 2.98 6.75
C LEU A 128 10.65 4.33 6.81
N VAL A 129 9.96 5.42 6.45
CA VAL A 129 10.57 6.77 6.42
C VAL A 129 10.69 7.37 7.80
N GLU A 130 9.63 7.27 8.63
CA GLU A 130 9.54 7.97 9.91
C GLU A 130 10.14 7.18 11.09
N GLU A 131 9.90 5.87 11.15
CA GLU A 131 10.31 5.04 12.29
C GLU A 131 11.66 4.34 12.07
N ILE A 132 11.91 3.82 10.88
CA ILE A 132 13.18 3.14 10.56
C ILE A 132 14.23 4.16 10.15
N GLY A 133 13.84 5.15 9.35
CA GLY A 133 14.69 6.22 8.85
C GLY A 133 15.44 5.86 7.58
N LEU A 134 15.52 6.83 6.68
CA LEU A 134 16.12 6.66 5.35
C LEU A 134 17.62 6.33 5.39
N GLU A 135 18.35 6.80 6.41
CA GLU A 135 19.78 6.48 6.56
C GLU A 135 19.97 4.99 6.90
N THR A 136 19.20 4.47 7.85
CA THR A 136 19.23 3.03 8.18
C THR A 136 18.94 2.16 6.97
N ILE A 137 17.95 2.55 6.17
CA ILE A 137 17.59 1.83 4.95
C ILE A 137 18.72 1.91 3.93
N ARG A 138 19.30 3.08 3.71
CA ARG A 138 20.43 3.30 2.78
C ARG A 138 21.62 2.44 3.13
N ASP A 139 21.98 2.36 4.41
CA ASP A 139 23.11 1.59 4.90
C ASP A 139 22.90 0.07 4.73
N ALA A 140 21.64 -0.37 4.69
CA ALA A 140 21.27 -1.77 4.50
C ALA A 140 21.16 -2.18 3.01
N VAL A 141 21.28 -1.24 2.05
CA VAL A 141 21.16 -1.53 0.61
C VAL A 141 22.32 -2.41 0.12
N ILE A 142 21.99 -3.55 -0.44
CA ILE A 142 22.91 -4.49 -1.08
C ILE A 142 22.84 -4.37 -2.61
N ASN A 143 21.62 -4.21 -3.15
CA ASN A 143 21.35 -4.10 -4.59
C ASN A 143 20.72 -2.73 -4.90
N PRO A 144 21.51 -1.69 -5.19
CA PRO A 144 20.96 -0.37 -5.49
C PRO A 144 20.10 -0.38 -6.76
N ILE A 145 18.99 0.33 -6.72
CA ILE A 145 18.04 0.49 -7.83
C ILE A 145 18.62 1.49 -8.83
N ARG A 146 19.25 1.05 -9.89
CA ARG A 146 19.86 1.92 -10.91
C ARG A 146 18.90 2.20 -12.07
N MET A 147 17.69 2.72 -11.75
CA MET A 147 16.60 2.93 -12.71
C MET A 147 15.88 4.24 -12.41
N ASN A 148 15.21 4.79 -13.43
CA ASN A 148 14.25 5.88 -13.27
C ASN A 148 12.91 5.30 -12.79
N VAL A 149 12.48 5.68 -11.60
CA VAL A 149 11.34 5.06 -10.92
C VAL A 149 10.21 6.07 -10.74
N ALA A 150 9.02 5.75 -11.27
CA ALA A 150 7.81 6.52 -11.02
C ALA A 150 7.17 6.10 -9.69
N ALA A 151 6.99 7.03 -8.77
CA ALA A 151 6.31 6.81 -7.49
C ALA A 151 4.79 6.91 -7.68
N TYR A 152 4.03 5.85 -7.39
CA TYR A 152 2.57 5.90 -7.44
C TYR A 152 1.94 5.72 -6.05
N TYR A 153 1.41 6.81 -5.51
CA TYR A 153 0.72 6.84 -4.22
C TYR A 153 -0.74 6.43 -4.31
N GLY A 154 -1.42 6.94 -5.35
CA GLY A 154 -2.87 6.86 -5.45
C GLY A 154 -3.61 7.73 -4.42
N PRO A 155 -4.94 7.89 -4.52
CA PRO A 155 -5.69 8.87 -3.74
C PRO A 155 -5.86 8.53 -2.25
N ASN A 156 -5.69 7.26 -1.84
CA ASN A 156 -5.92 6.87 -0.45
C ASN A 156 -4.81 7.33 0.51
N MET A 157 -3.58 7.56 0.00
CA MET A 157 -2.48 8.11 0.77
C MET A 157 -2.61 9.63 0.99
N GLN A 158 -3.53 10.29 0.27
CA GLN A 158 -3.75 11.74 0.29
C GLN A 158 -4.97 12.14 1.12
N ARG A 159 -5.62 11.19 1.78
CA ARG A 159 -6.77 11.47 2.63
C ARG A 159 -6.33 12.20 3.90
N GLN A 160 -7.22 13.01 4.45
CA GLN A 160 -7.06 13.56 5.78
C GLN A 160 -6.79 12.41 6.77
N GLY A 161 -5.87 12.61 7.72
CA GLY A 161 -5.46 11.57 8.66
C GLY A 161 -4.53 10.47 8.09
N ALA A 162 -4.42 10.35 6.74
CA ALA A 162 -3.65 9.27 6.12
C ALA A 162 -2.30 9.72 5.51
N THR A 163 -1.90 10.97 5.69
CA THR A 163 -0.65 11.51 5.12
C THR A 163 0.57 11.32 6.02
N ALA A 164 0.34 10.99 7.30
CA ALA A 164 1.38 11.00 8.33
C ALA A 164 2.13 12.35 8.32
N GLY A 165 3.44 12.38 8.22
CA GLY A 165 4.23 13.61 8.10
C GLY A 165 4.47 14.10 6.67
N ASP A 166 3.94 13.40 5.63
CA ASP A 166 4.13 13.78 4.23
C ASP A 166 3.11 14.85 3.78
N ASP A 167 3.42 15.55 2.70
CA ASP A 167 2.53 16.58 2.16
C ASP A 167 1.33 15.94 1.44
N PRO A 168 0.08 16.31 1.77
CA PRO A 168 -1.11 15.71 1.15
C PRO A 168 -1.29 16.08 -0.32
N PHE A 169 -0.70 17.17 -0.81
CA PHE A 169 -0.82 17.65 -2.18
C PHE A 169 0.41 17.33 -3.04
N MET A 170 1.58 17.34 -2.41
CA MET A 170 2.87 17.08 -3.07
C MET A 170 3.69 16.07 -2.24
N PRO A 171 3.25 14.82 -2.14
CA PRO A 171 3.93 13.81 -1.34
C PRO A 171 5.33 13.52 -1.91
N THR A 172 6.28 13.26 -1.02
CA THR A 172 7.70 13.08 -1.34
C THR A 172 8.35 11.86 -0.68
N TYR A 173 7.66 11.21 0.26
CA TYR A 173 8.25 10.11 1.03
C TYR A 173 8.69 8.92 0.15
N MET A 174 7.92 8.61 -0.89
CA MET A 174 8.29 7.52 -1.79
C MET A 174 9.49 7.89 -2.67
N GLU A 175 9.56 9.13 -3.15
CA GLU A 175 10.72 9.67 -3.88
C GLU A 175 11.97 9.67 -3.02
N GLN A 176 11.87 10.09 -1.75
CA GLN A 176 12.98 10.04 -0.80
C GLN A 176 13.45 8.60 -0.55
N LEU A 177 12.51 7.66 -0.41
CA LEU A 177 12.83 6.24 -0.27
C LEU A 177 13.48 5.68 -1.54
N ILE A 178 12.98 6.00 -2.74
CA ILE A 178 13.61 5.61 -4.01
C ILE A 178 15.07 6.07 -4.08
N ILE A 179 15.35 7.32 -3.67
CA ILE A 179 16.72 7.86 -3.60
C ILE A 179 17.57 7.07 -2.60
N ALA A 180 17.03 6.78 -1.41
CA ALA A 180 17.74 6.00 -0.40
C ALA A 180 18.08 4.58 -0.89
N LEU A 181 17.24 4.00 -1.75
CA LEU A 181 17.46 2.70 -2.39
C LEU A 181 18.39 2.77 -3.62
N GLY A 182 18.90 3.96 -3.99
CA GLY A 182 19.81 4.16 -5.12
C GLY A 182 19.13 4.35 -6.48
N GLY A 183 17.82 4.58 -6.51
CA GLY A 183 17.04 4.91 -7.71
C GLY A 183 16.97 6.42 -8.00
N THR A 184 16.45 6.76 -9.16
CA THR A 184 16.17 8.14 -9.57
C THR A 184 14.65 8.32 -9.67
N PRO A 185 13.99 9.11 -8.80
CA PRO A 185 12.57 9.37 -8.92
C PRO A 185 12.24 10.18 -10.17
N VAL A 186 11.12 9.87 -10.80
CA VAL A 186 10.58 10.57 -11.97
C VAL A 186 9.38 11.41 -11.57
N GLU A 187 9.41 12.70 -11.90
CA GLU A 187 8.28 13.59 -11.72
C GLU A 187 7.25 13.42 -12.84
N TYR A 188 5.98 13.27 -12.45
CA TYR A 188 4.84 13.16 -13.37
C TYR A 188 3.53 13.53 -12.66
N ASP A 189 2.52 14.00 -13.40
CA ASP A 189 1.34 14.66 -12.82
C ASP A 189 0.35 13.70 -12.15
N SER A 190 0.29 12.46 -12.61
CA SER A 190 -0.77 11.52 -12.20
C SER A 190 -0.42 10.62 -11.01
N LYS A 191 0.67 10.89 -10.26
CA LYS A 191 1.16 10.04 -9.16
C LYS A 191 0.16 9.80 -8.02
N CYS A 192 -0.78 10.73 -7.82
CA CYS A 192 -1.83 10.61 -6.81
C CYS A 192 -3.22 10.31 -7.40
N GLN A 193 -3.35 10.22 -8.73
CA GLN A 193 -4.64 9.98 -9.38
C GLN A 193 -5.11 8.53 -9.18
N SER A 194 -6.45 8.36 -9.18
CA SER A 194 -7.05 7.03 -9.06
C SER A 194 -6.91 6.22 -10.36
N VAL A 195 -6.56 4.94 -10.24
CA VAL A 195 -6.65 3.96 -11.33
C VAL A 195 -8.02 3.26 -11.41
N GLY A 196 -8.98 3.67 -10.59
CA GLY A 196 -10.36 3.21 -10.64
C GLY A 196 -10.61 1.78 -10.16
N ALA A 197 -9.67 1.17 -9.45
CA ALA A 197 -9.75 -0.23 -9.04
C ALA A 197 -11.09 -0.65 -8.38
N PRO A 198 -11.73 0.13 -7.49
CA PRO A 198 -13.03 -0.23 -6.91
C PRO A 198 -14.17 -0.41 -7.94
N ALA A 199 -14.11 0.28 -9.06
CA ALA A 199 -15.12 0.24 -10.12
C ALA A 199 -14.79 -0.74 -11.25
N LEU A 200 -13.73 -1.54 -11.13
CA LEU A 200 -13.21 -2.42 -12.18
C LEU A 200 -14.26 -3.39 -12.75
N LEU A 201 -15.11 -3.94 -11.89
CA LEU A 201 -16.13 -4.92 -12.29
C LEU A 201 -17.36 -4.27 -12.93
N THR A 202 -17.68 -3.03 -12.58
CA THR A 202 -18.90 -2.34 -13.01
C THR A 202 -18.66 -1.37 -14.17
N LEU A 203 -17.53 -0.67 -14.18
CA LEU A 203 -17.18 0.38 -15.14
C LEU A 203 -15.85 0.10 -15.85
N ASN A 204 -15.72 -1.08 -16.43
CA ASN A 204 -14.45 -1.57 -16.96
C ASN A 204 -13.75 -0.62 -17.95
N LYS A 205 -14.47 -0.07 -18.98
CA LYS A 205 -13.86 0.84 -19.97
C LYS A 205 -13.34 2.15 -19.35
N PRO A 206 -14.09 2.88 -18.50
CA PRO A 206 -13.56 4.04 -17.77
C PRO A 206 -12.33 3.71 -16.93
N VAL A 207 -12.37 2.61 -16.18
CA VAL A 207 -11.23 2.14 -15.36
C VAL A 207 -9.99 1.89 -16.21
N MET A 208 -10.13 1.23 -17.36
CA MET A 208 -9.00 1.01 -18.28
C MET A 208 -8.39 2.32 -18.79
N LYS A 209 -9.22 3.34 -19.05
CA LYS A 209 -8.73 4.67 -19.46
C LYS A 209 -7.98 5.37 -18.32
N MET A 210 -8.47 5.26 -17.07
CA MET A 210 -7.79 5.81 -15.89
C MET A 210 -6.43 5.12 -15.69
N THR A 211 -6.40 3.81 -15.72
CA THR A 211 -5.15 3.02 -15.64
C THR A 211 -4.16 3.43 -16.74
N ALA A 212 -4.63 3.55 -17.98
CA ALA A 212 -3.79 3.95 -19.10
C ALA A 212 -3.26 5.38 -18.98
N ALA A 213 -4.05 6.30 -18.40
CA ALA A 213 -3.61 7.68 -18.19
C ALA A 213 -2.39 7.71 -17.27
N VAL A 214 -2.48 7.06 -16.10
CA VAL A 214 -1.38 7.00 -15.12
C VAL A 214 -0.13 6.34 -15.73
N LEU A 215 -0.28 5.18 -16.36
CA LEU A 215 0.85 4.45 -16.94
C LEU A 215 1.53 5.21 -18.08
N SER A 216 0.73 5.81 -18.98
CA SER A 216 1.28 6.55 -20.12
C SER A 216 1.95 7.85 -19.69
N ASP A 217 1.46 8.50 -18.64
CA ASP A 217 2.04 9.73 -18.09
C ASP A 217 3.42 9.44 -17.50
N ALA A 218 3.51 8.50 -16.55
CA ALA A 218 4.78 8.09 -15.98
C ALA A 218 5.80 7.63 -17.05
N LYS A 219 5.34 6.87 -18.04
CA LYS A 219 6.19 6.39 -19.12
C LYS A 219 6.69 7.51 -20.03
N SER A 220 5.83 8.47 -20.38
CA SER A 220 6.25 9.63 -21.19
C SER A 220 7.19 10.58 -20.47
N SER A 221 7.16 10.54 -19.14
CA SER A 221 8.12 11.27 -18.26
C SER A 221 9.46 10.54 -18.07
N GLY A 222 9.66 9.39 -18.71
CA GLY A 222 10.94 8.69 -18.74
C GLY A 222 11.13 7.63 -17.65
N ALA A 223 10.06 7.16 -17.05
CA ALA A 223 10.15 6.08 -16.06
C ALA A 223 10.45 4.72 -16.72
N ASP A 224 11.41 3.99 -16.15
CA ASP A 224 11.75 2.60 -16.49
C ASP A 224 10.88 1.61 -15.70
N LEU A 225 10.45 2.00 -14.50
CA LEU A 225 9.72 1.19 -13.51
C LEU A 225 8.72 2.07 -12.78
N MET A 226 7.58 1.52 -12.39
CA MET A 226 6.66 2.16 -11.45
C MET A 226 6.61 1.37 -10.14
N VAL A 227 6.72 2.07 -9.01
CA VAL A 227 6.50 1.50 -7.67
C VAL A 227 5.17 1.97 -7.11
N SER A 228 4.35 1.06 -6.58
CA SER A 228 3.05 1.39 -6.00
C SER A 228 2.99 1.13 -4.49
N ALA A 229 2.29 2.01 -3.77
CA ALA A 229 2.05 1.91 -2.31
C ALA A 229 0.77 1.13 -1.96
N CYS A 230 0.06 0.56 -2.92
CA CYS A 230 -1.26 -0.03 -2.69
C CYS A 230 -1.42 -1.36 -3.41
N THR A 231 -1.63 -2.44 -2.68
CA THR A 231 -1.81 -3.78 -3.26
C THR A 231 -3.01 -3.88 -4.22
N VAL A 232 -4.10 -3.14 -3.96
CA VAL A 232 -5.28 -3.09 -4.84
C VAL A 232 -4.96 -2.35 -6.14
N SER A 233 -4.32 -1.17 -6.06
CA SER A 233 -3.90 -0.41 -7.24
C SER A 233 -2.79 -1.12 -8.01
N HIS A 234 -1.86 -1.77 -7.30
CA HIS A 234 -0.81 -2.60 -7.89
C HIS A 234 -1.39 -3.67 -8.81
N SER A 235 -2.34 -4.48 -8.32
CA SER A 235 -3.01 -5.50 -9.14
C SER A 235 -3.64 -4.90 -10.41
N ASN A 236 -4.25 -3.71 -10.29
CA ASN A 236 -4.87 -3.04 -11.45
C ASN A 236 -3.83 -2.53 -12.45
N LEU A 237 -2.79 -1.86 -11.96
CA LEU A 237 -1.69 -1.33 -12.78
C LEU A 237 -0.93 -2.43 -13.51
N ASP A 238 -0.66 -3.55 -12.84
CA ASP A 238 0.12 -4.64 -13.41
C ASP A 238 -0.70 -5.53 -14.35
N SER A 239 -1.84 -6.04 -13.89
CA SER A 239 -2.57 -7.09 -14.60
C SER A 239 -3.37 -6.59 -15.81
N TYR A 240 -3.72 -5.30 -15.87
CA TYR A 240 -4.61 -4.77 -16.90
C TYR A 240 -3.93 -3.89 -17.95
N GLN A 241 -2.60 -3.82 -18.01
CA GLN A 241 -1.86 -2.98 -18.96
C GLN A 241 -2.25 -3.22 -20.41
N SER A 242 -2.23 -4.48 -20.87
CA SER A 242 -2.59 -4.83 -22.26
C SER A 242 -4.04 -4.45 -22.61
N LYS A 243 -4.96 -4.56 -21.64
CA LYS A 243 -6.35 -4.16 -21.83
C LYS A 243 -6.49 -2.64 -21.84
N ALA A 244 -5.78 -1.96 -20.94
CA ALA A 244 -5.73 -0.50 -20.88
C ALA A 244 -5.18 0.09 -22.19
N ALA A 245 -4.10 -0.48 -22.73
CA ALA A 245 -3.55 -0.11 -24.04
C ALA A 245 -4.58 -0.23 -25.16
N ARG A 246 -5.26 -1.38 -25.25
CA ARG A 246 -6.29 -1.59 -26.29
C ARG A 246 -7.48 -0.64 -26.19
N VAL A 247 -7.92 -0.30 -24.99
CA VAL A 247 -9.06 0.58 -24.78
C VAL A 247 -8.72 2.05 -25.01
N SER A 248 -7.49 2.46 -24.71
CA SER A 248 -7.05 3.86 -24.76
C SER A 248 -6.26 4.22 -26.03
N GLY A 249 -5.67 3.26 -26.70
CA GLY A 249 -4.70 3.48 -27.78
C GLY A 249 -3.33 3.98 -27.31
N LYS A 250 -3.08 4.01 -25.99
CA LYS A 250 -1.84 4.51 -25.39
C LYS A 250 -0.84 3.37 -25.13
N ASN A 251 0.46 3.70 -25.13
CA ASN A 251 1.48 2.78 -24.68
C ASN A 251 1.51 2.71 -23.15
N THR A 252 1.11 1.58 -22.59
CA THR A 252 1.01 1.34 -21.14
C THR A 252 2.00 0.27 -20.64
N ASN A 253 2.86 -0.25 -21.52
CA ASN A 253 3.79 -1.31 -21.14
C ASN A 253 4.91 -0.76 -20.26
N MET A 254 4.84 -1.05 -18.95
CA MET A 254 5.81 -0.66 -17.93
C MET A 254 5.91 -1.74 -16.85
N PRO A 255 7.10 -2.11 -16.36
CA PRO A 255 7.22 -2.93 -15.17
C PRO A 255 6.58 -2.24 -13.96
N ILE A 256 5.77 -2.98 -13.19
CA ILE A 256 5.15 -2.49 -11.96
C ILE A 256 5.60 -3.38 -10.82
N VAL A 257 6.07 -2.77 -9.74
CA VAL A 257 6.39 -3.47 -8.50
C VAL A 257 5.67 -2.81 -7.32
N HIS A 258 5.42 -3.58 -6.29
CA HIS A 258 4.95 -3.02 -5.03
C HIS A 258 6.13 -2.48 -4.21
N LEU A 259 5.88 -1.51 -3.33
CA LEU A 259 6.88 -0.92 -2.45
C LEU A 259 7.68 -1.99 -1.67
N ALA A 260 6.99 -3.00 -1.12
CA ALA A 260 7.65 -4.08 -0.39
C ALA A 260 8.62 -4.89 -1.26
N GLU A 261 8.29 -5.11 -2.54
CA GLU A 261 9.15 -5.82 -3.48
C GLU A 261 10.42 -5.00 -3.80
N LEU A 262 10.24 -3.69 -4.05
CA LEU A 262 11.37 -2.79 -4.35
C LEU A 262 12.35 -2.72 -3.19
N VAL A 263 11.84 -2.55 -1.96
CA VAL A 263 12.66 -2.52 -0.75
C VAL A 263 13.34 -3.86 -0.51
N ALA A 264 12.60 -4.97 -0.58
CA ALA A 264 13.16 -6.31 -0.39
C ALA A 264 14.29 -6.61 -1.38
N PHE A 265 14.11 -6.25 -2.66
CA PHE A 265 15.16 -6.40 -3.67
C PHE A 265 16.39 -5.56 -3.33
N ALA A 266 16.23 -4.29 -2.96
CA ALA A 266 17.34 -3.42 -2.61
C ALA A 266 18.12 -3.95 -1.39
N LEU A 267 17.43 -4.58 -0.44
CA LEU A 267 18.02 -5.21 0.74
C LEU A 267 18.65 -6.62 0.48
N GLY A 268 18.74 -7.04 -0.78
CA GLY A 268 19.39 -8.31 -1.15
C GLY A 268 18.46 -9.53 -1.17
N HIS A 269 17.17 -9.34 -1.00
CA HIS A 269 16.15 -10.38 -1.19
C HIS A 269 15.64 -10.36 -2.62
N TYR A 270 15.65 -11.48 -3.30
CA TYR A 270 15.22 -11.59 -4.70
C TYR A 270 13.80 -12.16 -4.78
N PRO A 271 12.76 -11.31 -4.76
CA PRO A 271 11.41 -11.80 -5.00
C PRO A 271 11.31 -12.42 -6.40
N ASP A 272 10.57 -13.52 -6.53
CA ASP A 272 10.34 -14.22 -7.81
C ASP A 272 9.82 -13.30 -8.91
N ARG A 273 9.09 -12.27 -8.52
CA ARG A 273 8.57 -11.23 -9.40
C ARG A 273 9.65 -10.46 -10.16
N PHE A 274 10.76 -10.10 -9.50
CA PHE A 274 11.89 -9.43 -10.17
C PHE A 274 12.53 -10.32 -11.24
N ALA A 275 12.61 -11.62 -11.01
CA ALA A 275 13.07 -12.58 -12.02
C ALA A 275 12.11 -12.60 -13.23
N GLN A 276 10.80 -12.57 -13.00
CA GLN A 276 9.79 -12.51 -14.07
C GLN A 276 9.84 -11.19 -14.85
N LEU A 277 10.03 -10.05 -14.19
CA LEU A 277 10.17 -8.74 -14.84
C LEU A 277 11.43 -8.68 -15.69
N ARG A 278 12.54 -9.26 -15.22
CA ARG A 278 13.77 -9.36 -15.98
C ARG A 278 13.61 -10.23 -17.23
N VAL A 279 12.90 -11.34 -17.13
CA VAL A 279 12.57 -12.19 -18.30
C VAL A 279 11.68 -11.44 -19.28
N ARG A 280 10.65 -10.71 -18.81
CA ARG A 280 9.80 -9.87 -19.65
C ARG A 280 10.59 -8.78 -20.39
N SER A 281 11.50 -8.08 -19.71
CA SER A 281 12.32 -7.04 -20.35
C SER A 281 13.25 -7.61 -21.42
N LEU A 282 13.74 -8.84 -21.24
CA LEU A 282 14.56 -9.53 -22.24
C LEU A 282 13.75 -10.03 -23.44
N VAL A 283 12.48 -10.38 -23.25
CA VAL A 283 11.60 -10.90 -24.32
C VAL A 283 10.93 -9.78 -25.12
N ILE A 284 10.67 -8.62 -24.52
CA ILE A 284 9.94 -7.50 -25.15
C ILE A 284 10.92 -6.43 -25.70
N GLY A 285 12.14 -6.41 -25.25
CA GLY A 285 13.21 -5.48 -25.71
C GLY A 285 14.01 -6.00 -26.90
N GLY A 286 13.57 -7.10 -27.55
CA GLY A 286 14.15 -7.64 -28.77
C GLY A 286 13.47 -7.15 -30.04
#